data_eb7d0ec9084c4b7c53d194b707be407b
#
_entry.id   eb7d0ec9084c4b7c53d194b707be407b
#
_cell.length_a   1.000
_cell.length_b   1.000
_cell.length_c   1.000
_cell.angle_alpha   90.00
_cell.angle_beta   90.00
_cell.angle_gamma   90.00
#
_symmetry.space_group_name_H-M   'P 1'
#
loop_
_entity.id
_entity.type
_entity.pdbx_description
1 polymer ?
#
loop_
_entity_poly.entity_id
_entity_poly.type
_entity_poly.pdbx_seq_one_letter_code
_entity_poly.pdbx_strand_id
1 'polypeptide(L)'
;MMRRRALQAMFALVTMAAMSVVPAHAEDLSAAVSARLSDAPVIHGQFEQTRRLAGFSNPLISRGDFVMARGRGVVWATREPFASSLLVTPEKLVMRGADGKVQQEMQADAQPAMRLVGESMIAILRGDLRSLSTRFSVTGKLVGKSGWTLTLTPTDAGVRRAFTRIDLAGDRYVRDVRLEEASGDSTVVRMIDPAGAEKLSPSEEQRFE
;
A
#
# COMPACT_ATOMS: atom_id res chain seq x y z
N MET A 1 -55.24 66.23 17.94
CA MET A 1 -54.45 65.67 19.03
C MET A 1 -54.33 64.18 18.80
N MET A 2 -53.23 63.74 18.14
CA MET A 2 -53.04 62.28 17.85
C MET A 2 -51.58 61.96 18.05
N ARG A 3 -51.30 61.14 19.07
CA ARG A 3 -50.00 60.65 19.40
C ARG A 3 -49.71 59.42 18.55
N ARG A 4 -48.72 59.51 17.66
CA ARG A 4 -48.16 58.39 16.90
C ARG A 4 -47.16 57.66 17.79
N ARG A 5 -47.39 56.39 18.12
CA ARG A 5 -46.39 55.47 18.71
C ARG A 5 -45.63 54.80 17.60
N ALA A 6 -44.35 55.02 17.55
CA ALA A 6 -43.42 54.31 16.67
C ALA A 6 -43.08 52.95 17.26
N LEU A 7 -43.31 51.89 16.46
CA LEU A 7 -42.93 50.53 16.77
C LEU A 7 -41.54 50.28 16.15
N GLN A 8 -40.54 50.16 17.00
CA GLN A 8 -39.18 49.78 16.53
C GLN A 8 -39.13 48.26 16.41
N ALA A 9 -39.04 47.75 15.19
CA ALA A 9 -38.73 46.34 14.90
C ALA A 9 -37.22 46.13 14.97
N MET A 10 -36.76 45.36 15.95
CA MET A 10 -35.38 44.97 16.13
C MET A 10 -35.13 43.73 15.24
N PHE A 11 -34.41 43.94 14.14
CA PHE A 11 -33.93 42.88 13.24
C PHE A 11 -32.73 42.20 13.88
N ALA A 12 -32.89 41.01 14.42
CA ALA A 12 -31.80 40.14 14.88
C ALA A 12 -31.15 39.50 13.67
N LEU A 13 -29.93 39.93 13.33
CA LEU A 13 -29.09 39.34 12.27
C LEU A 13 -28.46 38.06 12.83
N VAL A 14 -29.02 36.90 12.51
CA VAL A 14 -28.40 35.61 12.79
C VAL A 14 -27.33 35.36 11.72
N THR A 15 -26.08 35.64 12.05
CA THR A 15 -24.92 35.26 11.24
C THR A 15 -24.69 33.74 11.39
N MET A 16 -25.19 33.02 10.42
CA MET A 16 -24.92 31.58 10.25
C MET A 16 -23.48 31.43 9.75
N ALA A 17 -22.55 31.11 10.65
CA ALA A 17 -21.18 30.78 10.31
C ALA A 17 -21.21 29.46 9.52
N ALA A 18 -21.12 29.55 8.21
CA ALA A 18 -20.88 28.41 7.34
C ALA A 18 -19.48 27.87 7.67
N MET A 19 -19.40 26.78 8.43
CA MET A 19 -18.18 26.00 8.55
C MET A 19 -17.85 25.41 7.18
N SER A 20 -16.95 26.08 6.47
CA SER A 20 -16.36 25.57 5.25
C SER A 20 -15.55 24.32 5.61
N VAL A 21 -16.08 23.14 5.31
CA VAL A 21 -15.32 21.91 5.31
C VAL A 21 -14.32 22.03 4.15
N VAL A 22 -13.10 22.42 4.46
CA VAL A 22 -12.00 22.40 3.50
C VAL A 22 -11.70 20.92 3.23
N PRO A 23 -11.81 20.44 1.99
CA PRO A 23 -11.40 19.08 1.68
C PRO A 23 -9.88 18.99 1.93
N ALA A 24 -9.48 18.09 2.82
CA ALA A 24 -8.06 17.80 3.07
C ALA A 24 -7.43 17.39 1.73
N HIS A 25 -6.45 18.13 1.27
CA HIS A 25 -5.75 17.88 0.02
C HIS A 25 -5.01 16.54 0.14
N ALA A 26 -4.86 15.81 -0.96
CA ALA A 26 -4.18 14.50 -1.00
C ALA A 26 -2.75 14.56 -0.42
N GLU A 27 -2.09 15.72 -0.47
CA GLU A 27 -0.78 15.96 0.14
C GLU A 27 -0.82 15.91 1.66
N ASP A 28 -1.86 16.44 2.30
CA ASP A 28 -2.04 16.40 3.76
C ASP A 28 -2.25 14.96 4.24
N LEU A 29 -3.02 14.16 3.49
CA LEU A 29 -3.24 12.74 3.81
C LEU A 29 -1.93 11.95 3.67
N SER A 30 -1.16 12.19 2.62
CA SER A 30 0.13 11.53 2.38
C SER A 30 1.11 11.80 3.52
N ALA A 31 1.26 13.06 3.92
CA ALA A 31 2.11 13.44 5.04
C ALA A 31 1.63 12.83 6.37
N ALA A 32 0.32 12.84 6.63
CA ALA A 32 -0.27 12.32 7.85
C ALA A 32 -0.13 10.78 7.96
N VAL A 33 -0.26 10.04 6.85
CA VAL A 33 -0.02 8.58 6.84
C VAL A 33 1.47 8.29 6.98
N SER A 34 2.34 9.00 6.26
CA SER A 34 3.80 8.84 6.38
C SER A 34 4.31 9.07 7.80
N ALA A 35 3.74 10.03 8.54
CA ALA A 35 4.08 10.29 9.93
C ALA A 35 3.67 9.15 10.89
N ARG A 36 2.75 8.26 10.49
CA ARG A 36 2.34 7.08 11.27
C ARG A 36 3.19 5.85 10.98
N LEU A 37 3.80 5.79 9.81
CA LEU A 37 4.57 4.64 9.37
C LEU A 37 5.94 4.55 10.04
N SER A 38 6.42 3.32 10.20
CA SER A 38 7.76 3.05 10.71
C SER A 38 8.83 3.50 9.71
N ASP A 39 9.85 4.19 10.22
CA ASP A 39 11.03 4.58 9.45
C ASP A 39 12.18 3.55 9.56
N ALA A 40 11.91 2.35 10.07
CA ALA A 40 12.92 1.31 10.24
C ALA A 40 13.62 0.98 8.90
N PRO A 41 14.96 0.83 8.90
CA PRO A 41 15.70 0.46 7.70
C PRO A 41 15.34 -0.93 7.17
N VAL A 42 14.98 -1.84 8.07
CA VAL A 42 14.54 -3.19 7.75
C VAL A 42 13.17 -3.42 8.38
N ILE A 43 12.27 -4.05 7.63
CA ILE A 43 10.98 -4.53 8.14
C ILE A 43 10.87 -6.00 7.72
N HIS A 44 10.57 -6.86 8.68
CA HIS A 44 10.34 -8.28 8.45
C HIS A 44 9.06 -8.75 9.13
N GLY A 45 8.54 -9.89 8.72
CA GLY A 45 7.33 -10.48 9.27
C GLY A 45 6.88 -11.69 8.46
N GLN A 46 5.68 -12.15 8.76
CA GLN A 46 5.02 -13.21 8.03
C GLN A 46 3.89 -12.64 7.18
N PHE A 47 3.41 -13.43 6.24
CA PHE A 47 2.22 -13.08 5.46
C PHE A 47 1.31 -14.30 5.27
N GLU A 48 0.03 -13.99 5.12
CA GLU A 48 -0.96 -14.88 4.53
C GLU A 48 -1.53 -14.19 3.29
N GLN A 49 -1.46 -14.88 2.16
CA GLN A 49 -2.02 -14.42 0.90
C GLN A 49 -3.17 -15.31 0.48
N THR A 50 -4.31 -14.72 0.17
CA THR A 50 -5.48 -15.38 -0.41
C THR A 50 -5.71 -14.85 -1.80
N ARG A 51 -5.56 -15.68 -2.82
CA ARG A 51 -5.83 -15.33 -4.22
C ARG A 51 -7.09 -16.01 -4.71
N ARG A 52 -7.99 -15.23 -5.27
CA ARG A 52 -9.20 -15.71 -5.97
C ARG A 52 -9.01 -15.52 -7.45
N LEU A 53 -9.09 -16.61 -8.19
CA LEU A 53 -9.01 -16.58 -9.64
C LEU A 53 -10.42 -16.53 -10.23
N ALA A 54 -10.62 -15.69 -11.23
CA ALA A 54 -11.88 -15.60 -11.94
C ALA A 54 -12.24 -16.96 -12.56
N GLY A 55 -13.46 -17.42 -12.33
CA GLY A 55 -13.92 -18.73 -12.83
C GLY A 55 -13.56 -19.92 -11.93
N PHE A 56 -12.85 -19.74 -10.81
CA PHE A 56 -12.54 -20.81 -9.86
C PHE A 56 -13.24 -20.56 -8.52
N SER A 57 -13.84 -21.63 -7.97
CA SER A 57 -14.62 -21.54 -6.72
C SER A 57 -13.73 -21.45 -5.47
N ASN A 58 -12.59 -22.12 -5.46
CA ASN A 58 -11.73 -22.20 -4.30
C ASN A 58 -10.57 -21.21 -4.39
N PRO A 59 -10.32 -20.41 -3.33
CA PRO A 59 -9.17 -19.54 -3.31
C PRO A 59 -7.87 -20.33 -3.12
N LEU A 60 -6.78 -19.79 -3.65
CA LEU A 60 -5.42 -20.27 -3.36
C LEU A 60 -4.92 -19.53 -2.12
N ILE A 61 -4.49 -20.27 -1.11
CA ILE A 61 -3.94 -19.69 0.12
C ILE A 61 -2.45 -20.02 0.16
N SER A 62 -1.63 -19.00 0.38
CA SER A 62 -0.18 -19.10 0.52
C SER A 62 0.26 -18.43 1.81
N ARG A 63 1.27 -18.98 2.47
CA ARG A 63 1.87 -18.41 3.67
C ARG A 63 3.38 -18.41 3.56
N GLY A 64 3.98 -17.45 4.24
CA GLY A 64 5.43 -17.33 4.22
C GLY A 64 5.93 -16.17 5.06
N ASP A 65 7.14 -15.75 4.77
CA ASP A 65 7.80 -14.63 5.41
C ASP A 65 8.30 -13.62 4.38
N PHE A 66 8.44 -12.40 4.82
CA PHE A 66 9.03 -11.34 4.01
C PHE A 66 10.10 -10.58 4.79
N VAL A 67 11.06 -10.06 4.05
CA VAL A 67 12.04 -9.11 4.54
C VAL A 67 12.14 -7.98 3.54
N MET A 68 11.96 -6.77 4.01
CA MET A 68 12.15 -5.56 3.21
C MET A 68 13.32 -4.78 3.81
N ALA A 69 14.30 -4.43 2.98
CA ALA A 69 15.45 -3.62 3.36
C ALA A 69 15.52 -2.37 2.49
N ARG A 70 15.63 -1.20 3.14
CA ARG A 70 15.70 0.09 2.46
C ARG A 70 16.88 0.14 1.51
N GLY A 71 16.63 0.50 0.23
CA GLY A 71 17.64 0.59 -0.80
C GLY A 71 18.11 -0.76 -1.36
N ARG A 72 17.70 -1.89 -0.78
CA ARG A 72 18.04 -3.23 -1.29
C ARG A 72 16.86 -3.92 -1.96
N GLY A 73 15.62 -3.72 -1.47
CA GLY A 73 14.43 -4.33 -2.04
C GLY A 73 13.66 -5.19 -1.06
N VAL A 74 12.99 -6.21 -1.59
CA VAL A 74 12.11 -7.11 -0.84
C VAL A 74 12.43 -8.56 -1.19
N VAL A 75 12.54 -9.41 -0.17
CA VAL A 75 12.48 -10.87 -0.30
C VAL A 75 11.11 -11.32 0.18
N TRP A 76 10.39 -12.02 -0.67
CA TRP A 76 9.08 -12.62 -0.41
C TRP A 76 9.21 -14.12 -0.52
N ALA A 77 9.20 -14.84 0.59
CA ALA A 77 9.40 -16.28 0.60
C ALA A 77 8.12 -17.00 0.99
N THR A 78 7.51 -17.66 0.04
CA THR A 78 6.39 -18.57 0.25
C THR A 78 6.92 -19.89 0.82
N ARG A 79 6.27 -20.38 1.88
CA ARG A 79 6.57 -21.68 2.50
C ARG A 79 5.50 -22.70 2.18
N GLU A 80 4.24 -22.26 2.10
CA GLU A 80 3.07 -23.10 1.89
C GLU A 80 2.19 -22.51 0.77
N PRO A 81 1.55 -23.38 -0.06
CA PRO A 81 1.68 -24.84 -0.12
C PRO A 81 2.94 -25.31 -0.86
N PHE A 82 3.55 -24.45 -1.68
CA PHE A 82 4.76 -24.73 -2.46
C PHE A 82 5.83 -23.73 -2.14
N ALA A 83 6.96 -24.20 -1.63
CA ALA A 83 8.07 -23.34 -1.28
C ALA A 83 8.64 -22.64 -2.53
N SER A 84 8.82 -21.34 -2.44
CA SER A 84 9.43 -20.51 -3.48
C SER A 84 9.87 -19.18 -2.88
N SER A 85 10.76 -18.46 -3.53
CA SER A 85 11.08 -17.10 -3.14
C SER A 85 11.13 -16.16 -4.32
N LEU A 86 10.71 -14.93 -4.07
CA LEU A 86 10.79 -13.81 -4.99
C LEU A 86 11.67 -12.74 -4.35
N LEU A 87 12.79 -12.42 -4.99
CA LEU A 87 13.59 -11.25 -4.67
C LEU A 87 13.24 -10.13 -5.66
N VAL A 88 12.87 -8.99 -5.14
CA VAL A 88 12.62 -7.77 -5.92
C VAL A 88 13.61 -6.71 -5.47
N THR A 89 14.48 -6.29 -6.36
CA THR A 89 15.40 -5.16 -6.17
C THR A 89 15.09 -4.05 -7.19
N PRO A 90 15.71 -2.87 -7.08
CA PRO A 90 15.60 -1.85 -8.12
C PRO A 90 16.12 -2.32 -9.49
N GLU A 91 17.07 -3.27 -9.51
CA GLU A 91 17.75 -3.72 -10.72
C GLU A 91 17.15 -4.98 -11.34
N LYS A 92 16.63 -5.88 -10.49
CA LYS A 92 16.21 -7.20 -10.96
C LYS A 92 15.07 -7.79 -10.12
N LEU A 93 14.40 -8.74 -10.72
CA LEU A 93 13.45 -9.65 -10.07
C LEU A 93 13.97 -11.08 -10.27
N VAL A 94 14.11 -11.83 -9.17
CA VAL A 94 14.61 -13.21 -9.19
C VAL A 94 13.60 -14.12 -8.52
N MET A 95 13.12 -15.12 -9.24
CA MET A 95 12.28 -16.21 -8.69
C MET A 95 13.13 -17.46 -8.49
N ARG A 96 13.05 -18.05 -7.30
CA ARG A 96 13.72 -19.29 -6.95
C ARG A 96 12.67 -20.33 -6.57
N GLY A 97 12.90 -21.58 -6.94
CA GLY A 97 12.09 -22.71 -6.53
C GLY A 97 12.40 -23.20 -5.12
N ALA A 98 11.72 -24.28 -4.72
CA ALA A 98 11.90 -24.91 -3.42
C ALA A 98 13.34 -25.43 -3.18
N ASP A 99 14.05 -25.77 -4.24
CA ASP A 99 15.46 -26.22 -4.22
C ASP A 99 16.47 -25.05 -4.19
N GLY A 100 15.98 -23.80 -4.10
CA GLY A 100 16.79 -22.60 -4.10
C GLY A 100 17.34 -22.18 -5.48
N LYS A 101 17.12 -23.00 -6.52
CA LYS A 101 17.60 -22.67 -7.87
C LYS A 101 16.79 -21.56 -8.50
N VAL A 102 17.47 -20.71 -9.25
CA VAL A 102 16.82 -19.65 -10.03
C VAL A 102 15.98 -20.30 -11.13
N GLN A 103 14.67 -20.04 -11.06
CA GLN A 103 13.71 -20.45 -12.08
C GLN A 103 13.53 -19.35 -13.14
N GLN A 104 13.56 -18.09 -12.68
CA GLN A 104 13.42 -16.95 -13.55
C GLN A 104 14.21 -15.77 -12.98
N GLU A 105 14.90 -15.08 -13.86
CA GLU A 105 15.54 -13.80 -13.55
C GLU A 105 15.17 -12.79 -14.64
N MET A 106 14.77 -11.60 -14.24
CA MET A 106 14.36 -10.52 -15.12
C MET A 106 15.10 -9.26 -14.70
N GLN A 107 15.82 -8.65 -15.64
CA GLN A 107 16.44 -7.35 -15.43
C GLN A 107 15.42 -6.24 -15.60
N ALA A 108 15.43 -5.27 -14.70
CA ALA A 108 14.48 -4.15 -14.71
C ALA A 108 14.55 -3.33 -16.00
N ASP A 109 15.75 -3.16 -16.56
CA ASP A 109 15.97 -2.40 -17.79
C ASP A 109 15.41 -3.11 -19.03
N ALA A 110 15.44 -4.44 -19.05
CA ALA A 110 14.92 -5.23 -20.17
C ALA A 110 13.41 -5.34 -20.21
N GLN A 111 12.72 -5.13 -19.07
CA GLN A 111 11.29 -5.32 -18.95
C GLN A 111 10.62 -4.20 -18.12
N PRO A 112 10.30 -3.06 -18.74
CA PRO A 112 9.75 -1.89 -18.04
C PRO A 112 8.47 -2.17 -17.24
N ALA A 113 7.61 -3.09 -17.71
CA ALA A 113 6.39 -3.48 -17.00
C ALA A 113 6.71 -4.19 -15.66
N MET A 114 7.74 -5.05 -15.65
CA MET A 114 8.15 -5.76 -14.43
C MET A 114 8.84 -4.84 -13.43
N ARG A 115 9.63 -3.89 -13.92
CA ARG A 115 10.18 -2.82 -13.07
C ARG A 115 9.07 -2.06 -12.37
N LEU A 116 8.03 -1.69 -13.11
CA LEU A 116 6.88 -0.97 -12.58
C LEU A 116 6.17 -1.75 -11.46
N VAL A 117 5.98 -3.06 -11.64
CA VAL A 117 5.40 -3.94 -10.62
C VAL A 117 6.28 -4.00 -9.38
N GLY A 118 7.59 -4.19 -9.55
CA GLY A 118 8.55 -4.25 -8.45
C GLY A 118 8.63 -2.95 -7.64
N GLU A 119 8.75 -1.81 -8.31
CA GLU A 119 8.75 -0.48 -7.67
C GLU A 119 7.44 -0.23 -6.91
N SER A 120 6.30 -0.60 -7.50
CA SER A 120 4.99 -0.45 -6.85
C SER A 120 4.88 -1.35 -5.62
N MET A 121 5.37 -2.58 -5.68
CA MET A 121 5.40 -3.51 -4.55
C MET A 121 6.22 -2.94 -3.39
N ILE A 122 7.43 -2.46 -3.67
CA ILE A 122 8.30 -1.83 -2.66
C ILE A 122 7.61 -0.60 -2.06
N ALA A 123 7.04 0.27 -2.90
CA ALA A 123 6.36 1.48 -2.45
C ALA A 123 5.13 1.17 -1.60
N ILE A 124 4.32 0.17 -1.97
CA ILE A 124 3.17 -0.30 -1.20
C ILE A 124 3.60 -0.80 0.18
N LEU A 125 4.57 -1.71 0.23
CA LEU A 125 5.03 -2.32 1.49
C LEU A 125 5.67 -1.29 2.43
N ARG A 126 6.27 -0.24 1.88
CA ARG A 126 6.85 0.88 2.65
C ARG A 126 5.84 1.97 2.98
N GLY A 127 4.67 1.95 2.36
CA GLY A 127 3.70 3.04 2.45
C GLY A 127 4.25 4.36 1.87
N ASP A 128 5.11 4.29 0.85
CA ASP A 128 5.66 5.45 0.16
C ASP A 128 4.62 6.08 -0.77
N LEU A 129 3.73 6.87 -0.16
CA LEU A 129 2.61 7.51 -0.88
C LEU A 129 3.07 8.51 -1.92
N ARG A 130 4.24 9.12 -1.76
CA ARG A 130 4.78 10.06 -2.74
C ARG A 130 5.11 9.34 -4.05
N SER A 131 5.83 8.22 -3.97
CA SER A 131 6.11 7.38 -5.14
C SER A 131 4.83 6.81 -5.75
N LEU A 132 3.87 6.37 -4.93
CA LEU A 132 2.58 5.85 -5.39
C LEU A 132 1.74 6.91 -6.10
N SER A 133 1.71 8.16 -5.64
CA SER A 133 0.90 9.24 -6.24
C SER A 133 1.32 9.61 -7.65
N THR A 134 2.51 9.22 -8.10
CA THR A 134 2.94 9.44 -9.50
C THR A 134 2.19 8.56 -10.50
N ARG A 135 1.63 7.43 -10.04
CA ARG A 135 1.00 6.40 -10.88
C ARG A 135 -0.42 6.04 -10.46
N PHE A 136 -0.84 6.51 -9.29
CA PHE A 136 -2.15 6.25 -8.71
C PHE A 136 -2.78 7.55 -8.22
N SER A 137 -4.08 7.65 -8.39
CA SER A 137 -4.88 8.57 -7.57
C SER A 137 -5.03 7.94 -6.19
N VAL A 138 -4.61 8.66 -5.15
CA VAL A 138 -4.62 8.19 -3.77
C VAL A 138 -5.74 8.87 -3.02
N THR A 139 -6.65 8.08 -2.46
CA THR A 139 -7.70 8.55 -1.55
C THR A 139 -7.66 7.73 -0.27
N GLY A 140 -8.23 8.23 0.82
CA GLY A 140 -8.23 7.48 2.07
C GLY A 140 -8.57 8.32 3.28
N LYS A 141 -8.31 7.76 4.44
CA LYS A 141 -8.58 8.43 5.72
C LYS A 141 -7.70 7.89 6.84
N LEU A 142 -7.50 8.70 7.85
CA LEU A 142 -6.94 8.28 9.12
C LEU A 142 -8.01 7.57 9.95
N VAL A 143 -7.62 6.52 10.67
CA VAL A 143 -8.49 5.69 11.49
C VAL A 143 -7.96 5.67 12.92
N GLY A 144 -8.74 6.17 13.86
CA GLY A 144 -8.31 6.27 15.25
C GLY A 144 -6.98 7.02 15.41
N LYS A 145 -6.20 6.64 16.44
CA LYS A 145 -4.95 7.34 16.78
C LYS A 145 -3.78 6.98 15.86
N SER A 146 -3.70 5.72 15.40
CA SER A 146 -2.56 5.20 14.65
C SER A 146 -2.91 4.59 13.29
N GLY A 147 -4.16 4.16 13.09
CA GLY A 147 -4.58 3.47 11.87
C GLY A 147 -4.84 4.39 10.69
N TRP A 148 -4.80 3.82 9.50
CA TRP A 148 -5.13 4.49 8.24
C TRP A 148 -5.63 3.48 7.21
N THR A 149 -6.41 3.97 6.25
CA THR A 149 -6.85 3.24 5.07
C THR A 149 -6.63 4.09 3.83
N LEU A 150 -6.21 3.47 2.74
CA LEU A 150 -5.98 4.10 1.45
C LEU A 150 -6.59 3.27 0.33
N THR A 151 -7.07 3.95 -0.69
CA THR A 151 -7.46 3.37 -1.97
C THR A 151 -6.59 4.00 -3.05
N LEU A 152 -5.91 3.17 -3.83
CA LEU A 152 -5.07 3.53 -4.95
C LEU A 152 -5.80 3.14 -6.24
N THR A 153 -6.15 4.14 -7.06
CA THR A 153 -6.74 3.93 -8.39
C THR A 153 -5.67 4.23 -9.43
N PRO A 154 -5.29 3.27 -10.29
CA PRO A 154 -4.24 3.48 -11.27
C PRO A 154 -4.55 4.62 -12.24
N THR A 155 -3.62 5.55 -12.42
CA THR A 155 -3.67 6.60 -13.45
C THR A 155 -2.76 6.29 -14.63
N ASP A 156 -1.69 5.53 -14.40
CA ASP A 156 -0.76 5.07 -15.43
C ASP A 156 -1.37 3.93 -16.27
N ALA A 157 -1.20 3.99 -17.60
CA ALA A 157 -1.78 3.01 -18.53
C ALA A 157 -1.17 1.61 -18.38
N GLY A 158 0.12 1.52 -18.01
CA GLY A 158 0.81 0.24 -17.78
C GLY A 158 0.25 -0.45 -16.54
N VAL A 159 0.07 0.31 -15.45
CA VAL A 159 -0.51 -0.19 -14.20
C VAL A 159 -1.95 -0.62 -14.37
N ARG A 160 -2.77 0.14 -15.13
CA ARG A 160 -4.17 -0.22 -15.43
C ARG A 160 -4.35 -1.55 -16.16
N ARG A 161 -3.33 -2.00 -16.88
CA ARG A 161 -3.37 -3.33 -17.53
C ARG A 161 -3.26 -4.48 -16.52
N ALA A 162 -2.64 -4.22 -15.37
CA ALA A 162 -2.46 -5.22 -14.33
C ALA A 162 -3.54 -5.10 -13.24
N PHE A 163 -3.81 -3.88 -12.78
CA PHE A 163 -4.67 -3.62 -11.62
C PHE A 163 -5.75 -2.60 -11.93
N THR A 164 -6.94 -2.81 -11.37
CA THR A 164 -8.05 -1.84 -11.39
C THR A 164 -8.11 -1.03 -10.10
N ARG A 165 -7.70 -1.64 -8.98
CA ARG A 165 -7.75 -1.03 -7.66
C ARG A 165 -6.78 -1.72 -6.69
N ILE A 166 -6.22 -0.94 -5.76
CA ILE A 166 -5.45 -1.44 -4.63
C ILE A 166 -5.96 -0.75 -3.37
N ASP A 167 -6.40 -1.53 -2.38
CA ASP A 167 -6.75 -1.01 -1.07
C ASP A 167 -5.69 -1.41 -0.06
N LEU A 168 -5.28 -0.45 0.75
CA LEU A 168 -4.29 -0.61 1.80
C LEU A 168 -4.91 -0.24 3.14
N ALA A 169 -4.54 -0.97 4.18
CA ALA A 169 -4.81 -0.61 5.56
C ALA A 169 -3.60 -0.89 6.43
N GLY A 170 -3.43 -0.10 7.47
CA GLY A 170 -2.31 -0.27 8.38
C GLY A 170 -2.34 0.63 9.58
N ASP A 171 -1.27 0.55 10.34
CA ASP A 171 -0.95 1.38 11.48
C ASP A 171 0.50 1.92 11.34
N ARG A 172 1.40 1.48 12.18
CA ARG A 172 2.84 1.71 12.06
C ARG A 172 3.46 0.96 10.88
N TYR A 173 2.77 -0.06 10.38
CA TYR A 173 3.15 -0.88 9.22
C TYR A 173 1.94 -1.06 8.32
N VAL A 174 2.17 -1.40 7.06
CA VAL A 174 1.13 -1.94 6.19
C VAL A 174 0.69 -3.28 6.77
N ARG A 175 -0.61 -3.46 6.98
CA ARG A 175 -1.21 -4.67 7.56
C ARG A 175 -1.96 -5.49 6.53
N ASP A 176 -2.74 -4.80 5.70
CA ASP A 176 -3.58 -5.44 4.70
C ASP A 176 -3.36 -4.78 3.35
N VAL A 177 -3.22 -5.60 2.31
CA VAL A 177 -3.16 -5.21 0.92
C VAL A 177 -4.20 -6.01 0.16
N ARG A 178 -5.14 -5.33 -0.50
CA ARG A 178 -6.09 -5.95 -1.41
C ARG A 178 -5.83 -5.45 -2.81
N LEU A 179 -5.63 -6.36 -3.74
CA LEU A 179 -5.42 -6.10 -5.16
C LEU A 179 -6.65 -6.58 -5.95
N GLU A 180 -7.17 -5.74 -6.82
CA GLU A 180 -8.14 -6.11 -7.84
C GLU A 180 -7.44 -6.05 -9.19
N GLU A 181 -7.33 -7.19 -9.85
CA GLU A 181 -6.61 -7.33 -11.12
C GLU A 181 -7.54 -7.06 -12.31
N ALA A 182 -6.98 -6.57 -13.41
CA ALA A 182 -7.75 -6.33 -14.64
C ALA A 182 -8.30 -7.63 -15.27
N SER A 183 -7.73 -8.79 -14.92
CA SER A 183 -8.21 -10.14 -15.30
C SER A 183 -9.53 -10.52 -14.59
N GLY A 184 -9.93 -9.80 -13.54
CA GLY A 184 -11.02 -10.17 -12.64
C GLY A 184 -10.57 -11.01 -11.44
N ASP A 185 -9.29 -11.33 -11.34
CA ASP A 185 -8.70 -11.96 -10.17
C ASP A 185 -8.63 -10.96 -9.01
N SER A 186 -8.55 -11.48 -7.79
CA SER A 186 -8.28 -10.66 -6.62
C SER A 186 -7.31 -11.34 -5.67
N THR A 187 -6.47 -10.53 -5.04
CA THR A 187 -5.49 -10.99 -4.06
C THR A 187 -5.63 -10.18 -2.78
N VAL A 188 -5.70 -10.84 -1.65
CA VAL A 188 -5.63 -10.24 -0.32
C VAL A 188 -4.37 -10.74 0.37
N VAL A 189 -3.54 -9.84 0.81
CA VAL A 189 -2.34 -10.13 1.60
C VAL A 189 -2.51 -9.53 2.98
N ARG A 190 -2.36 -10.34 4.01
CA ARG A 190 -2.30 -9.92 5.39
C ARG A 190 -0.88 -10.05 5.91
N MET A 191 -0.32 -8.95 6.39
CA MET A 191 0.98 -8.92 7.04
C MET A 191 0.82 -9.28 8.51
N ILE A 192 1.50 -10.31 8.95
CA ILE A 192 1.43 -10.87 10.30
C ILE A 192 2.72 -10.50 11.02
N ASP A 193 2.57 -9.90 12.21
CA ASP A 193 3.65 -9.50 13.10
C ASP A 193 4.82 -8.75 12.42
N PRO A 194 4.54 -7.73 11.59
CA PRO A 194 5.61 -6.93 11.02
C PRO A 194 6.38 -6.20 12.13
N ALA A 195 7.70 -6.28 12.07
CA ALA A 195 8.62 -5.67 13.02
C ALA A 195 9.74 -4.95 12.28
N GLY A 196 10.19 -3.83 12.86
CA GLY A 196 11.33 -3.07 12.35
C GLY A 196 12.64 -3.51 13.00
N ALA A 197 13.73 -3.46 12.23
CA ALA A 197 15.09 -3.68 12.72
C ALA A 197 16.06 -2.66 12.11
N GLU A 198 17.18 -2.41 12.81
CA GLU A 198 18.21 -1.46 12.35
C GLU A 198 19.06 -2.03 11.20
N LYS A 199 19.20 -3.35 11.14
CA LYS A 199 20.00 -4.05 10.12
C LYS A 199 19.45 -5.43 9.84
N LEU A 200 19.80 -5.97 8.67
CA LEU A 200 19.57 -7.36 8.33
C LEU A 200 20.39 -8.29 9.23
N SER A 201 19.82 -9.43 9.59
CA SER A 201 20.60 -10.54 10.14
C SER A 201 21.46 -11.18 9.04
N PRO A 202 22.54 -11.92 9.39
CA PRO A 202 23.36 -12.60 8.38
C PRO A 202 22.58 -13.54 7.46
N SER A 203 21.57 -14.22 7.99
CA SER A 203 20.71 -15.10 7.20
C SER A 203 19.75 -14.34 6.26
N GLU A 204 19.33 -13.15 6.65
CA GLU A 204 18.54 -12.28 5.78
C GLU A 204 19.40 -11.66 4.68
N GLU A 205 20.65 -11.27 4.98
CA GLU A 205 21.57 -10.72 3.98
C GLU A 205 21.78 -11.68 2.81
N GLN A 206 22.01 -12.97 3.09
CA GLN A 206 22.18 -14.01 2.08
C GLN A 206 20.97 -14.15 1.14
N ARG A 207 19.78 -13.78 1.60
CA ARG A 207 18.56 -13.84 0.76
C ARG A 207 18.49 -12.74 -0.29
N PHE A 208 19.31 -11.68 -0.18
CA PHE A 208 19.39 -10.60 -1.15
C PHE A 208 20.51 -10.81 -2.20
N GLU A 209 21.25 -11.90 -2.13
CA GLU A 209 22.27 -12.34 -3.11
C GLU A 209 21.63 -13.23 -4.19
#